data_67ce925bf5b27e9944340a240b37f686
#
_entry.id   67ce925bf5b27e9944340a240b37f686
#
_cell.length_a   1.000
_cell.length_b   1.000
_cell.length_c   1.000
_cell.angle_alpha   90.00
_cell.angle_beta   90.00
_cell.angle_gamma   90.00
#
_symmetry.space_group_name_H-M   'P 1'
#
loop_
_entity.id
_entity.type
_entity.pdbx_description
1 polymer ?
#
loop_
_entity_poly.entity_id
_entity_poly.type
_entity_poly.pdbx_seq_one_letter_code
_entity_poly.pdbx_strand_id
1 'polypeptide(L)'
;MLSFKKARKIAESWVEIVTDGDAAIDRELTQTRPYGWLFCWNSKKYLSNRENTELRLVGNVPIFIDRVNGELYVAGPAGIDWFAEYEASIPSARLEMKPEEPDWSD
;
A
#
# COMPACT_ATOMS: atom_id res chain seq x y z
N MET A 1 16.74 7.33 0.30
CA MET A 1 15.26 7.19 0.37
C MET A 1 14.76 6.35 -0.80
N LEU A 2 13.67 5.66 -0.57
CA LEU A 2 13.02 4.83 -1.59
C LEU A 2 12.18 5.71 -2.52
N SER A 3 12.27 5.45 -3.83
CA SER A 3 11.35 6.11 -4.78
C SER A 3 10.01 5.39 -4.80
N PHE A 4 8.97 6.07 -5.28
CA PHE A 4 7.66 5.42 -5.44
C PHE A 4 7.77 4.18 -6.34
N LYS A 5 8.51 4.28 -7.44
CA LYS A 5 8.64 3.13 -8.37
C LYS A 5 9.25 1.91 -7.70
N LYS A 6 10.22 2.08 -6.83
CA LYS A 6 10.80 0.96 -6.08
C LYS A 6 9.83 0.43 -5.04
N ALA A 7 9.15 1.31 -4.31
CA ALA A 7 8.13 0.91 -3.36
C ALA A 7 7.00 0.13 -4.05
N ARG A 8 6.56 0.60 -5.21
CA ARG A 8 5.57 -0.08 -6.03
C ARG A 8 6.00 -1.50 -6.38
N LYS A 9 7.24 -1.68 -6.81
CA LYS A 9 7.77 -3.02 -7.14
C LYS A 9 7.76 -3.95 -5.93
N ILE A 10 8.12 -3.44 -4.77
CA ILE A 10 8.09 -4.22 -3.54
C ILE A 10 6.65 -4.62 -3.22
N ALA A 11 5.71 -3.67 -3.29
CA ALA A 11 4.31 -3.93 -3.02
C ALA A 11 3.71 -4.93 -3.99
N GLU A 12 3.96 -4.75 -5.28
CA GLU A 12 3.48 -5.66 -6.33
C GLU A 12 4.01 -7.06 -6.13
N SER A 13 5.30 -7.19 -5.81
CA SER A 13 5.92 -8.49 -5.57
C SER A 13 5.33 -9.17 -4.33
N TRP A 14 5.12 -8.42 -3.28
CA TRP A 14 4.53 -8.96 -2.04
C TRP A 14 3.13 -9.51 -2.30
N VAL A 15 2.28 -8.72 -2.98
CA VAL A 15 0.91 -9.14 -3.28
C VAL A 15 0.89 -10.36 -4.19
N GLU A 16 1.74 -10.37 -5.21
CA GLU A 16 1.86 -11.51 -6.13
C GLU A 16 2.22 -12.79 -5.41
N ILE A 17 3.18 -12.72 -4.50
CA ILE A 17 3.66 -13.90 -3.77
C ILE A 17 2.62 -14.36 -2.75
N VAL A 18 2.06 -13.44 -1.98
CA VAL A 18 1.13 -13.78 -0.90
C VAL A 18 -0.18 -14.33 -1.44
N THR A 19 -0.63 -13.85 -2.61
CA THR A 19 -1.90 -14.27 -3.19
C THR A 19 -1.74 -15.27 -4.34
N ASP A 20 -0.52 -15.73 -4.58
CA ASP A 20 -0.21 -16.67 -5.65
C ASP A 20 -0.73 -16.18 -7.02
N GLY A 21 -0.55 -14.89 -7.26
CA GLY A 21 -0.93 -14.25 -8.52
C GLY A 21 -2.40 -13.89 -8.67
N ASP A 22 -3.23 -14.12 -7.65
CA ASP A 22 -4.67 -13.88 -7.75
C ASP A 22 -5.06 -12.41 -7.54
N ALA A 23 -4.20 -11.62 -6.92
CA ALA A 23 -4.49 -10.22 -6.59
C ALA A 23 -3.42 -9.28 -7.12
N ALA A 24 -3.76 -8.00 -7.16
CA ALA A 24 -2.88 -6.93 -7.60
C ALA A 24 -3.16 -5.65 -6.80
N ILE A 25 -2.25 -4.69 -6.91
CA ILE A 25 -2.41 -3.39 -6.26
C ILE A 25 -3.61 -2.65 -6.85
N ASP A 26 -4.43 -2.10 -5.99
CA ASP A 26 -5.52 -1.22 -6.37
C ASP A 26 -4.97 0.21 -6.45
N ARG A 27 -4.67 0.64 -7.67
CA ARG A 27 -4.02 1.93 -7.91
C ARG A 27 -4.89 3.11 -7.43
N GLU A 28 -6.20 3.00 -7.57
CA GLU A 28 -7.12 4.07 -7.21
C GLU A 28 -7.19 4.32 -5.71
N LEU A 29 -6.97 3.28 -4.90
CA LEU A 29 -7.06 3.38 -3.45
C LEU A 29 -5.71 3.53 -2.75
N THR A 30 -4.61 3.55 -3.51
CA THR A 30 -3.28 3.76 -2.94
C THR A 30 -3.17 5.18 -2.40
N GLN A 31 -2.66 5.31 -1.18
CA GLN A 31 -2.57 6.59 -0.48
C GLN A 31 -1.13 7.01 -0.29
N THR A 32 -0.88 8.30 -0.52
CA THR A 32 0.45 8.89 -0.36
C THR A 32 0.57 9.58 0.99
N ARG A 33 1.71 9.40 1.62
CA ARG A 33 2.10 10.09 2.86
C ARG A 33 3.47 10.70 2.67
N PRO A 34 3.84 11.74 3.44
CA PRO A 34 5.20 12.29 3.35
C PRO A 34 6.28 11.25 3.56
N TYR A 35 6.03 10.26 4.39
CA TYR A 35 7.01 9.26 4.82
C TYR A 35 6.81 7.89 4.16
N GLY A 36 5.87 7.75 3.20
CA GLY A 36 5.67 6.48 2.52
C GLY A 36 4.33 6.39 1.80
N TRP A 37 3.94 5.16 1.47
CA TRP A 37 2.72 4.89 0.72
C TRP A 37 1.97 3.72 1.32
N LEU A 38 0.64 3.86 1.37
CA LEU A 38 -0.26 2.81 1.79
C LEU A 38 -0.86 2.18 0.54
N PHE A 39 -0.46 0.95 0.24
CA PHE A 39 -0.92 0.24 -0.95
C PHE A 39 -2.10 -0.65 -0.59
N CYS A 40 -3.23 -0.39 -1.23
CA CYS A 40 -4.39 -1.26 -1.14
C CYS A 40 -4.34 -2.28 -2.29
N TRP A 41 -4.96 -3.42 -2.11
CA TRP A 41 -4.95 -4.48 -3.11
C TRP A 41 -6.25 -5.27 -3.09
N ASN A 42 -6.57 -5.89 -4.24
CA ASN A 42 -7.76 -6.71 -4.36
C ASN A 42 -7.58 -7.74 -5.46
N SER A 43 -8.56 -8.63 -5.65
CA SER A 43 -8.47 -9.64 -6.68
C SER A 43 -8.35 -9.01 -8.07
N LYS A 44 -7.57 -9.64 -8.94
CA LYS A 44 -7.42 -9.17 -10.33
C LYS A 44 -8.75 -9.16 -11.06
N LYS A 45 -9.60 -10.14 -10.78
CA LYS A 45 -10.93 -10.24 -11.41
C LYS A 45 -11.81 -9.05 -11.01
N TYR A 46 -11.81 -8.69 -9.72
CA TYR A 46 -12.55 -7.53 -9.26
C TYR A 46 -12.00 -6.24 -9.86
N LEU A 47 -10.68 -6.08 -9.89
CA LEU A 47 -10.04 -4.87 -10.41
C LEU A 47 -10.33 -4.65 -11.89
N SER A 48 -10.57 -5.73 -12.65
CA SER A 48 -10.94 -5.63 -14.06
C SER A 48 -12.45 -5.52 -14.27
N ASN A 49 -13.27 -5.78 -13.26
CA ASN A 49 -14.72 -5.66 -13.33
C ASN A 49 -15.29 -5.27 -11.96
N ARG A 50 -15.12 -4.00 -11.61
CA ARG A 50 -15.52 -3.47 -10.30
C ARG A 50 -17.02 -3.47 -10.05
N GLU A 51 -17.83 -3.66 -11.09
CA GLU A 51 -19.27 -3.77 -10.94
C GLU A 51 -19.68 -5.10 -10.31
N ASN A 52 -18.87 -6.14 -10.49
CA ASN A 52 -19.14 -7.45 -9.89
C ASN A 52 -18.52 -7.54 -8.50
N THR A 53 -19.27 -7.11 -7.50
CA THR A 53 -18.80 -7.07 -6.11
C THR A 53 -18.59 -8.45 -5.51
N GLU A 54 -19.11 -9.51 -6.13
CA GLU A 54 -18.86 -10.89 -5.68
C GLU A 54 -17.40 -11.29 -5.83
N LEU A 55 -16.67 -10.66 -6.74
CA LEU A 55 -15.26 -10.91 -6.97
C LEU A 55 -14.34 -10.16 -6.01
N ARG A 56 -14.90 -9.23 -5.24
CA ARG A 56 -14.15 -8.40 -4.33
C ARG A 56 -13.70 -9.19 -3.10
N LEU A 57 -12.41 -9.09 -2.77
CA LEU A 57 -11.91 -9.61 -1.52
C LEU A 57 -12.32 -8.68 -0.37
N VAL A 58 -12.73 -9.28 0.73
CA VAL A 58 -13.16 -8.54 1.93
C VAL A 58 -12.27 -8.98 3.10
N GLY A 59 -11.87 -8.01 3.90
CA GLY A 59 -11.02 -8.30 5.06
C GLY A 59 -9.53 -8.33 4.77
N ASN A 60 -9.13 -8.14 3.52
CA ASN A 60 -7.72 -7.98 3.17
C ASN A 60 -7.23 -6.63 3.71
N VAL A 61 -6.00 -6.62 4.22
CA VAL A 61 -5.43 -5.42 4.83
C VAL A 61 -4.39 -4.79 3.91
N PRO A 62 -4.32 -3.45 3.87
CA PRO A 62 -3.30 -2.79 3.05
C PRO A 62 -1.91 -3.01 3.60
N ILE A 63 -0.92 -2.77 2.74
CA ILE A 63 0.48 -2.78 3.14
C ILE A 63 1.02 -1.37 3.07
N PHE A 64 1.88 -1.03 4.01
CA PHE A 64 2.55 0.26 4.06
C PHE A 64 4.04 0.07 3.80
N ILE A 65 4.60 0.90 2.91
CA ILE A 65 6.03 0.90 2.64
C ILE A 65 6.61 2.24 3.05
N ASP A 66 7.56 2.21 3.99
CA ASP A 66 8.22 3.39 4.50
C ASP A 66 9.24 3.89 3.48
N ARG A 67 9.13 5.16 3.13
CA ARG A 67 9.99 5.81 2.14
C ARG A 67 11.41 5.98 2.63
N VAL A 68 11.57 6.15 3.92
CA VAL A 68 12.88 6.49 4.50
C VAL A 68 13.73 5.25 4.69
N ASN A 69 13.16 4.18 5.26
CA ASN A 69 13.90 2.96 5.56
C ASN A 69 13.59 1.79 4.63
N GLY A 70 12.58 1.90 3.76
CA GLY A 70 12.21 0.84 2.83
C GLY A 70 11.50 -0.35 3.45
N GLU A 71 11.13 -0.27 4.73
CA GLU A 71 10.45 -1.38 5.39
C GLU A 71 9.01 -1.52 4.96
N LEU A 72 8.55 -2.77 4.84
CA LEU A 72 7.17 -3.10 4.52
C LEU A 72 6.47 -3.55 5.81
N TYR A 73 5.31 -2.95 6.05
CA TYR A 73 4.46 -3.30 7.18
C TYR A 73 3.09 -3.74 6.68
N VAL A 74 2.60 -4.83 7.25
CA VAL A 74 1.23 -5.28 6.98
C VAL A 74 0.34 -4.67 8.06
N ALA A 75 -0.57 -3.79 7.66
CA ALA A 75 -1.52 -3.20 8.59
C ALA A 75 -2.48 -4.30 9.02
N GLY A 76 -2.34 -4.80 10.24
CA GLY A 76 -3.08 -5.96 10.70
C GLY A 76 -4.58 -5.73 10.85
N PRO A 77 -5.31 -6.73 11.38
CA PRO A 77 -6.75 -6.58 11.61
C PRO A 77 -7.10 -5.43 12.55
N ALA A 78 -6.14 -5.03 13.37
CA ALA A 78 -6.22 -3.80 14.17
C ALA A 78 -5.77 -2.59 13.35
N GLY A 79 -5.84 -2.69 12.03
CA GLY A 79 -5.20 -1.77 11.10
C GLY A 79 -5.60 -0.32 11.22
N ILE A 80 -6.80 -0.04 11.66
CA ILE A 80 -7.25 1.34 11.86
C ILE A 80 -6.38 2.01 12.93
N ASP A 81 -6.17 1.34 14.04
CA ASP A 81 -5.38 1.87 15.15
C ASP A 81 -3.89 1.73 14.89
N TRP A 82 -3.48 0.65 14.18
CA TRP A 82 -2.08 0.43 13.86
C TRP A 82 -1.48 1.61 13.11
N PHE A 83 -2.17 2.09 12.08
CA PHE A 83 -1.63 3.15 11.27
C PHE A 83 -1.50 4.46 12.06
N ALA A 84 -2.49 4.76 12.89
CA ALA A 84 -2.45 5.93 13.75
C ALA A 84 -1.30 5.84 14.76
N GLU A 85 -1.09 4.67 15.35
CA GLU A 85 0.02 4.43 16.28
C GLU A 85 1.37 4.57 15.57
N TYR A 86 1.48 4.00 14.37
CA TYR A 86 2.70 4.12 13.58
C TYR A 86 3.01 5.58 13.27
N GLU A 87 2.02 6.33 12.80
CA GLU A 87 2.19 7.74 12.48
C GLU A 87 2.60 8.56 13.71
N ALA A 88 2.03 8.24 14.87
CA ALA A 88 2.38 8.91 16.13
C ALA A 88 3.81 8.65 16.54
N SER A 89 4.41 7.54 16.11
CA SER A 89 5.80 7.18 16.42
C SER A 89 6.82 7.83 15.48
N ILE A 90 6.37 8.44 14.39
CA ILE A 90 7.26 8.99 13.37
C ILE A 90 7.80 10.35 13.83
N PRO A 91 9.13 10.59 13.72
CA PRO A 91 9.70 11.90 14.01
C PRO A 91 9.05 12.98 13.15
N SER A 92 8.82 14.16 13.75
CA SER A 92 8.16 15.26 13.06
C SER A 92 8.84 15.67 11.75
N ALA A 93 10.17 15.55 11.68
CA ALA A 93 10.89 15.84 10.45
C ALA A 93 10.43 14.99 9.27
N ARG A 94 10.07 13.73 9.51
CA ARG A 94 9.54 12.86 8.46
C ARG A 94 8.13 13.24 8.05
N LEU A 95 7.33 13.73 8.98
CA LEU A 95 5.96 14.19 8.70
C LEU A 95 5.94 15.46 7.86
N GLU A 96 7.02 16.23 7.91
CA GLU A 96 7.16 17.49 7.17
C GLU A 96 7.79 17.32 5.79
N MET A 97 8.21 16.10 5.43
CA MET A 97 8.78 15.84 4.11
C MET A 97 7.74 16.06 3.02
N LYS A 98 8.21 16.51 1.85
CA LYS A 98 7.33 16.65 0.68
C LYS A 98 6.94 15.26 0.19
N PRO A 99 5.65 14.94 0.08
CA PRO A 99 5.22 13.65 -0.45
C PRO A 99 5.69 13.45 -1.90
N GLU A 100 6.04 12.21 -2.24
CA GLU A 100 6.29 11.84 -3.62
C GLU A 100 5.03 11.21 -4.18
N GLU A 101 4.43 11.85 -5.17
CA GLU A 101 3.19 11.37 -5.77
C GLU A 101 3.39 10.05 -6.52
N PRO A 102 2.37 9.20 -6.57
CA PRO A 102 2.45 7.93 -7.29
C PRO A 102 2.78 8.13 -8.76
N ASP A 103 3.67 7.28 -9.25
CA ASP A 103 4.01 7.21 -10.67
C ASP A 103 3.71 5.78 -11.14
N TRP A 104 2.57 5.63 -11.81
CA TRP A 104 2.09 4.33 -12.29
C TRP A 104 2.55 4.03 -13.71
N SER A 105 3.38 4.88 -14.29
CA SER A 105 3.93 4.62 -15.61
C SER A 105 4.88 3.43 -15.59
N ASP A 106 4.85 2.64 -16.62
CA ASP A 106 5.69 1.45 -16.75
C ASP A 106 6.99 1.75 -17.48
#